data_2fc1ae670fbf129afe8ef0e631f75429
#
_entry.id   2fc1ae670fbf129afe8ef0e631f75429
#
_cell.length_a   1.000
_cell.length_b   1.000
_cell.length_c   1.000
_cell.angle_alpha   90.00
_cell.angle_beta   90.00
_cell.angle_gamma   90.00
#
_symmetry.space_group_name_H-M   'P 1'
#
loop_
_entity.id
_entity.type
_entity.pdbx_description
1 polymer ?
#
loop_
_entity_poly.entity_id
_entity_poly.type
_entity_poly.pdbx_seq_one_letter_code
_entity_poly.pdbx_strand_id
1 'polypeptide(L)'
;MSAPAPNRQGTATRGRLVKTAERLFAAHGVDAVSVRAVNAAAGLGPASVNYHFGTKDDLIAAVLLDLGGPVRDSIRANADRLAARDEAPTTEEVVRAVTEPYRDLLLRHRTRGMRWVRIVTQVSALDHPALRAVEENLREHLHVQLRRTFPEADPARLESRWAIALMGFLQALARAGDWHAHPDPLPADVLTTFYEDQVAFLSGGLDRLLRERD
;
A
#
# COMPACT_ATOMS: atom_id res chain seq x y z
N MET A 1 12.75 -37.95 -3.37
CA MET A 1 13.27 -37.17 -2.23
C MET A 1 12.17 -36.24 -1.81
N SER A 2 11.48 -36.49 -0.67
CA SER A 2 10.44 -35.59 -0.14
C SER A 2 11.09 -34.32 0.40
N ALA A 3 10.57 -33.15 -0.01
CA ALA A 3 10.96 -31.86 0.55
C ALA A 3 10.70 -31.89 2.08
N PRO A 4 11.61 -31.32 2.91
CA PRO A 4 11.40 -31.29 4.35
C PRO A 4 10.15 -30.48 4.67
N ALA A 5 9.30 -31.00 5.55
CA ALA A 5 8.09 -30.34 6.00
C ALA A 5 8.41 -28.95 6.58
N PRO A 6 7.64 -27.91 6.25
CA PRO A 6 7.91 -26.57 6.73
C PRO A 6 7.95 -26.57 8.26
N ASN A 7 9.00 -25.98 8.83
CA ASN A 7 9.18 -25.87 10.29
C ASN A 7 8.05 -24.97 10.86
N ARG A 8 6.95 -25.61 11.30
CA ARG A 8 5.76 -24.91 11.84
C ARG A 8 6.09 -23.92 12.94
N GLN A 9 7.06 -24.25 13.80
CA GLN A 9 7.49 -23.35 14.87
C GLN A 9 8.22 -22.11 14.35
N GLY A 10 9.08 -22.27 13.33
CA GLY A 10 9.75 -21.16 12.67
C GLY A 10 8.77 -20.23 11.97
N THR A 11 7.77 -20.79 11.27
CA THR A 11 6.71 -19.99 10.61
C THR A 11 5.87 -19.21 11.62
N ALA A 12 5.48 -19.84 12.73
CA ALA A 12 4.72 -19.18 13.79
C ALA A 12 5.52 -18.04 14.45
N THR A 13 6.83 -18.23 14.70
CA THR A 13 7.73 -17.22 15.24
C THR A 13 7.89 -16.04 14.27
N ARG A 14 8.09 -16.33 12.98
CA ARG A 14 8.17 -15.30 11.93
C ARG A 14 6.88 -14.48 11.86
N GLY A 15 5.72 -15.10 11.87
CA GLY A 15 4.43 -14.41 11.88
C GLY A 15 4.21 -13.55 13.13
N ARG A 16 4.70 -13.99 14.32
CA ARG A 16 4.66 -13.22 15.55
C ARG A 16 5.52 -11.94 15.46
N LEU A 17 6.72 -12.06 14.89
CA LEU A 17 7.60 -10.90 14.64
C LEU A 17 6.96 -9.89 13.70
N VAL A 18 6.38 -10.33 12.57
CA VAL A 18 5.69 -9.44 11.62
C VAL A 18 4.54 -8.68 12.29
N LYS A 19 3.65 -9.38 13.01
CA LYS A 19 2.51 -8.74 13.70
C LYS A 19 2.96 -7.77 14.81
N THR A 20 4.06 -8.10 15.50
CA THR A 20 4.62 -7.21 16.54
C THR A 20 5.25 -5.98 15.91
N ALA A 21 6.02 -6.15 14.82
CA ALA A 21 6.62 -5.04 14.08
C ALA A 21 5.56 -4.12 13.47
N GLU A 22 4.52 -4.67 12.83
CA GLU A 22 3.37 -3.90 12.31
C GLU A 22 2.79 -2.96 13.37
N ARG A 23 2.52 -3.49 14.56
CA ARG A 23 1.94 -2.70 15.65
C ARG A 23 2.89 -1.58 16.12
N LEU A 24 4.17 -1.89 16.29
CA LEU A 24 5.16 -0.91 16.75
C LEU A 24 5.43 0.16 15.69
N PHE A 25 5.60 -0.22 14.43
CA PHE A 25 5.82 0.71 13.32
C PHE A 25 4.64 1.66 13.14
N ALA A 26 3.41 1.15 13.20
CA ALA A 26 2.22 1.99 13.10
C ALA A 26 2.08 2.98 14.26
N ALA A 27 2.51 2.60 15.48
CA ALA A 27 2.37 3.43 16.68
C ALA A 27 3.50 4.46 16.86
N HIS A 28 4.73 4.10 16.49
CA HIS A 28 5.92 4.90 16.84
C HIS A 28 6.72 5.38 15.62
N GLY A 29 6.34 4.92 14.42
CA GLY A 29 7.09 5.19 13.21
C GLY A 29 8.15 4.12 12.91
N VAL A 30 8.38 3.90 11.61
CA VAL A 30 9.32 2.88 11.13
C VAL A 30 10.74 3.17 11.61
N ASP A 31 11.18 4.42 11.54
CA ASP A 31 12.56 4.81 11.89
C ASP A 31 12.84 4.70 13.41
N ALA A 32 11.88 5.08 14.23
CA ALA A 32 12.04 5.10 15.69
C ALA A 32 12.08 3.69 16.32
N VAL A 33 11.57 2.67 15.64
CA VAL A 33 11.50 1.30 16.17
C VAL A 33 12.76 0.50 15.82
N SER A 34 13.48 0.03 16.85
CA SER A 34 14.66 -0.82 16.68
C SER A 34 14.29 -2.31 16.60
N VAL A 35 15.16 -3.10 15.96
CA VAL A 35 15.08 -4.58 15.95
C VAL A 35 15.02 -5.17 17.37
N ARG A 36 15.77 -4.56 18.32
CA ARG A 36 15.75 -4.99 19.72
C ARG A 36 14.39 -4.76 20.39
N ALA A 37 13.74 -3.64 20.07
CA ALA A 37 12.39 -3.34 20.57
C ALA A 37 11.36 -4.37 20.03
N VAL A 38 11.46 -4.74 18.75
CA VAL A 38 10.59 -5.75 18.16
C VAL A 38 10.80 -7.12 18.80
N ASN A 39 12.05 -7.56 18.99
CA ASN A 39 12.38 -8.81 19.66
C ASN A 39 11.82 -8.88 21.08
N ALA A 40 12.06 -7.83 21.87
CA ALA A 40 11.59 -7.73 23.25
C ALA A 40 10.06 -7.74 23.34
N ALA A 41 9.38 -6.94 22.51
CA ALA A 41 7.92 -6.88 22.48
C ALA A 41 7.26 -8.18 21.96
N ALA A 42 7.99 -8.95 21.13
CA ALA A 42 7.57 -10.26 20.72
C ALA A 42 7.87 -11.37 21.77
N GLY A 43 8.55 -11.06 22.87
CA GLY A 43 8.97 -12.04 23.87
C GLY A 43 9.95 -13.07 23.30
N LEU A 44 10.88 -12.60 22.44
CA LEU A 44 11.84 -13.45 21.71
C LEU A 44 13.28 -13.01 22.03
N GLY A 45 14.21 -13.92 21.78
CA GLY A 45 15.64 -13.63 21.96
C GLY A 45 16.15 -12.52 21.04
N PRO A 46 17.24 -11.82 21.43
CA PRO A 46 17.73 -10.61 20.74
C PRO A 46 18.14 -10.84 19.27
N ALA A 47 18.46 -12.08 18.88
CA ALA A 47 18.86 -12.45 17.52
C ALA A 47 17.67 -12.87 16.62
N SER A 48 16.43 -12.90 17.11
CA SER A 48 15.30 -13.53 16.40
C SER A 48 14.97 -12.81 15.09
N VAL A 49 14.94 -11.49 15.04
CA VAL A 49 14.71 -10.76 13.78
C VAL A 49 15.81 -11.04 12.79
N ASN A 50 17.08 -10.97 13.20
CA ASN A 50 18.21 -11.24 12.29
C ASN A 50 18.20 -12.68 11.76
N TYR A 51 17.79 -13.64 12.58
CA TYR A 51 17.66 -15.04 12.15
C TYR A 51 16.55 -15.23 11.11
N HIS A 52 15.40 -14.58 11.26
CA HIS A 52 14.22 -14.78 10.40
C HIS A 52 14.17 -13.87 9.19
N PHE A 53 14.81 -12.71 9.23
CA PHE A 53 14.69 -11.67 8.20
C PHE A 53 16.05 -11.17 7.70
N GLY A 54 17.12 -11.28 8.47
CA GLY A 54 18.43 -10.70 8.16
C GLY A 54 18.54 -9.26 8.62
N THR A 55 17.78 -8.33 8.03
CA THR A 55 17.86 -6.90 8.31
C THR A 55 16.51 -6.34 8.82
N LYS A 56 16.54 -5.08 9.29
CA LYS A 56 15.33 -4.32 9.61
C LYS A 56 14.51 -4.06 8.33
N ASP A 57 15.17 -3.78 7.21
CA ASP A 57 14.51 -3.50 5.94
C ASP A 57 13.77 -4.74 5.42
N ASP A 58 14.35 -5.93 5.57
CA ASP A 58 13.69 -7.19 5.23
C ASP A 58 12.47 -7.46 6.13
N LEU A 59 12.54 -7.07 7.41
CA LEU A 59 11.38 -7.14 8.29
C LEU A 59 10.29 -6.14 7.87
N ILE A 60 10.67 -4.91 7.47
CA ILE A 60 9.72 -3.91 6.94
C ILE A 60 9.07 -4.45 5.66
N ALA A 61 9.85 -4.99 4.72
CA ALA A 61 9.33 -5.60 3.51
C ALA A 61 8.34 -6.74 3.82
N ALA A 62 8.66 -7.58 4.81
CA ALA A 62 7.76 -8.65 5.25
C ALA A 62 6.45 -8.11 5.87
N VAL A 63 6.50 -7.02 6.62
CA VAL A 63 5.30 -6.34 7.15
C VAL A 63 4.46 -5.74 6.02
N LEU A 64 5.09 -5.12 5.03
CA LEU A 64 4.40 -4.58 3.86
C LEU A 64 3.71 -5.69 3.06
N LEU A 65 4.38 -6.83 2.85
CA LEU A 65 3.85 -7.95 2.06
C LEU A 65 2.72 -8.72 2.75
N ASP A 66 2.66 -8.73 4.07
CA ASP A 66 1.72 -9.57 4.83
C ASP A 66 0.24 -9.18 4.57
N LEU A 67 -0.06 -7.89 4.45
CA LEU A 67 -1.37 -7.39 4.01
C LEU A 67 -1.33 -6.81 2.59
N GLY A 68 -0.21 -6.25 2.17
CA GLY A 68 -0.04 -5.59 0.88
C GLY A 68 0.15 -6.56 -0.29
N GLY A 69 0.55 -7.80 -0.06
CA GLY A 69 0.64 -8.79 -1.12
C GLY A 69 -0.68 -8.96 -1.88
N PRO A 70 -1.79 -9.28 -1.21
CA PRO A 70 -3.11 -9.33 -1.86
C PRO A 70 -3.56 -8.01 -2.49
N VAL A 71 -3.23 -6.84 -1.89
CA VAL A 71 -3.52 -5.52 -2.48
C VAL A 71 -2.77 -5.35 -3.80
N ARG A 72 -1.46 -5.61 -3.81
CA ARG A 72 -0.64 -5.56 -5.01
C ARG A 72 -1.15 -6.49 -6.11
N ASP A 73 -1.47 -7.73 -5.76
CA ASP A 73 -1.95 -8.73 -6.71
C ASP A 73 -3.31 -8.32 -7.30
N SER A 74 -4.20 -7.69 -6.49
CA SER A 74 -5.46 -7.13 -6.96
C SER A 74 -5.26 -5.93 -7.90
N ILE A 75 -4.33 -5.02 -7.58
CA ILE A 75 -3.98 -3.89 -8.47
C ILE A 75 -3.47 -4.41 -9.81
N ARG A 76 -2.59 -5.42 -9.79
CA ARG A 76 -2.08 -6.04 -11.02
C ARG A 76 -3.22 -6.65 -11.85
N ALA A 77 -4.08 -7.45 -11.24
CA ALA A 77 -5.22 -8.05 -11.91
C ALA A 77 -6.19 -7.00 -12.48
N ASN A 78 -6.37 -5.86 -11.80
CA ASN A 78 -7.15 -4.74 -12.31
C ASN A 78 -6.48 -4.11 -13.55
N ALA A 79 -5.17 -3.86 -13.50
CA ALA A 79 -4.41 -3.32 -14.62
C ALA A 79 -4.44 -4.27 -15.84
N ASP A 80 -4.32 -5.58 -15.62
CA ASP A 80 -4.41 -6.61 -16.66
C ASP A 80 -5.81 -6.63 -17.32
N ARG A 81 -6.88 -6.47 -16.54
CA ARG A 81 -8.25 -6.36 -17.07
C ARG A 81 -8.44 -5.11 -17.94
N LEU A 82 -7.85 -3.98 -17.55
CA LEU A 82 -7.85 -2.77 -18.37
C LEU A 82 -7.02 -2.95 -19.65
N ALA A 83 -5.91 -3.67 -19.57
CA ALA A 83 -5.04 -3.95 -20.71
C ALA A 83 -5.70 -4.88 -21.75
N ALA A 84 -6.57 -5.78 -21.32
CA ALA A 84 -7.27 -6.73 -22.19
C ALA A 84 -8.38 -6.08 -23.05
N ARG A 85 -8.69 -4.79 -22.83
CA ARG A 85 -9.70 -4.04 -23.60
C ARG A 85 -9.03 -3.24 -24.70
N ASP A 86 -9.65 -3.20 -25.88
CA ASP A 86 -9.20 -2.36 -27.00
C ASP A 86 -9.37 -0.87 -26.70
N GLU A 87 -10.47 -0.50 -26.05
CA GLU A 87 -10.74 0.87 -25.64
C GLU A 87 -9.80 1.34 -24.53
N ALA A 88 -9.34 2.60 -24.65
CA ALA A 88 -8.56 3.23 -23.59
C ALA A 88 -9.40 3.35 -22.32
N PRO A 89 -8.83 3.07 -21.14
CA PRO A 89 -9.57 3.23 -19.88
C PRO A 89 -9.84 4.71 -19.59
N THR A 90 -10.92 4.97 -18.88
CA THR A 90 -11.20 6.30 -18.31
C THR A 90 -10.27 6.60 -17.15
N THR A 91 -10.14 7.85 -16.78
CA THR A 91 -9.36 8.27 -15.60
C THR A 91 -9.88 7.62 -14.33
N GLU A 92 -11.21 7.56 -14.17
CA GLU A 92 -11.83 6.93 -13.01
C GLU A 92 -11.51 5.42 -12.95
N GLU A 93 -11.55 4.70 -14.07
CA GLU A 93 -11.21 3.28 -14.11
C GLU A 93 -9.76 3.02 -13.67
N VAL A 94 -8.81 3.86 -14.08
CA VAL A 94 -7.40 3.72 -13.66
C VAL A 94 -7.24 4.08 -12.18
N VAL A 95 -7.89 5.13 -11.70
CA VAL A 95 -7.90 5.50 -10.28
C VAL A 95 -8.47 4.35 -9.44
N ARG A 96 -9.64 3.82 -9.81
CA ARG A 96 -10.26 2.69 -9.11
C ARG A 96 -9.40 1.42 -9.15
N ALA A 97 -8.78 1.13 -10.27
CA ALA A 97 -7.90 -0.05 -10.39
C ALA A 97 -6.82 -0.10 -9.32
N VAL A 98 -6.33 1.07 -8.88
CA VAL A 98 -5.29 1.18 -7.86
C VAL A 98 -5.89 1.35 -6.46
N THR A 99 -6.97 2.10 -6.31
CA THR A 99 -7.48 2.54 -4.99
C THR A 99 -8.50 1.58 -4.37
N GLU A 100 -9.30 0.86 -5.18
CA GLU A 100 -10.27 -0.13 -4.68
C GLU A 100 -9.65 -1.21 -3.79
N PRO A 101 -8.49 -1.81 -4.13
CA PRO A 101 -7.87 -2.80 -3.27
C PRO A 101 -7.53 -2.31 -1.85
N TYR A 102 -7.26 -1.01 -1.67
CA TYR A 102 -7.06 -0.40 -0.34
C TYR A 102 -8.38 -0.29 0.42
N ARG A 103 -9.45 0.18 -0.24
CA ARG A 103 -10.80 0.18 0.35
C ARG A 103 -11.19 -1.21 0.81
N ASP A 104 -11.03 -2.22 -0.03
CA ASP A 104 -11.40 -3.60 0.24
C ASP A 104 -10.56 -4.19 1.38
N LEU A 105 -9.27 -3.85 1.47
CA LEU A 105 -8.43 -4.19 2.60
C LEU A 105 -8.98 -3.60 3.90
N LEU A 106 -9.35 -2.31 3.89
CA LEU A 106 -9.85 -1.62 5.08
C LEU A 106 -11.24 -2.13 5.50
N LEU A 107 -12.10 -2.48 4.56
CA LEU A 107 -13.40 -3.07 4.88
C LEU A 107 -13.25 -4.47 5.52
N ARG A 108 -12.27 -5.26 5.07
CA ARG A 108 -12.01 -6.63 5.59
C ARG A 108 -11.18 -6.64 6.86
N HIS A 109 -10.20 -5.76 6.98
CA HIS A 109 -9.18 -5.77 8.05
C HIS A 109 -9.06 -4.41 8.75
N ARG A 110 -10.16 -3.77 9.04
CA ARG A 110 -10.32 -2.39 9.54
C ARG A 110 -9.12 -1.85 10.35
N THR A 111 -8.94 -2.28 11.58
CA THR A 111 -7.85 -1.81 12.47
C THR A 111 -6.46 -2.15 11.93
N ARG A 112 -6.29 -3.39 11.46
CA ARG A 112 -4.99 -3.86 10.98
C ARG A 112 -4.64 -3.23 9.63
N GLY A 113 -5.63 -3.11 8.73
CA GLY A 113 -5.48 -2.43 7.45
C GLY A 113 -5.09 -0.96 7.61
N MET A 114 -5.69 -0.24 8.56
CA MET A 114 -5.33 1.14 8.84
C MET A 114 -3.88 1.28 9.35
N ARG A 115 -3.42 0.38 10.23
CA ARG A 115 -2.00 0.35 10.65
C ARG A 115 -1.08 0.16 9.44
N TRP A 116 -1.44 -0.77 8.57
CA TRP A 116 -0.67 -1.04 7.36
C TRP A 116 -0.62 0.17 6.42
N VAL A 117 -1.74 0.85 6.17
CA VAL A 117 -1.79 2.10 5.37
C VAL A 117 -0.88 3.15 5.97
N ARG A 118 -0.87 3.34 7.29
CA ARG A 118 0.04 4.27 7.97
C ARG A 118 1.52 3.91 7.79
N ILE A 119 1.86 2.62 7.77
CA ILE A 119 3.24 2.18 7.49
C ILE A 119 3.59 2.46 6.03
N VAL A 120 2.69 2.14 5.08
CA VAL A 120 2.90 2.43 3.66
C VAL A 120 3.16 3.91 3.43
N THR A 121 2.36 4.81 4.02
CA THR A 121 2.57 6.27 3.90
C THR A 121 3.92 6.73 4.43
N GLN A 122 4.39 6.16 5.53
CA GLN A 122 5.71 6.50 6.08
C GLN A 122 6.85 6.05 5.15
N VAL A 123 6.83 4.80 4.69
CA VAL A 123 7.88 4.26 3.82
C VAL A 123 7.87 4.90 2.43
N SER A 124 6.69 5.28 1.92
CA SER A 124 6.56 5.99 0.64
C SER A 124 7.15 7.41 0.72
N ALA A 125 6.92 8.13 1.83
CA ALA A 125 7.48 9.46 2.03
C ALA A 125 9.00 9.48 2.12
N LEU A 126 9.61 8.35 2.55
CA LEU A 126 11.06 8.19 2.71
C LEU A 126 11.74 7.54 1.49
N ASP A 127 10.99 7.21 0.43
CA ASP A 127 11.48 6.38 -0.69
C ASP A 127 12.23 5.12 -0.20
N HIS A 128 11.68 4.46 0.80
CA HIS A 128 12.34 3.40 1.54
C HIS A 128 12.63 2.17 0.67
N PRO A 129 13.84 1.56 0.74
CA PRO A 129 14.22 0.41 -0.12
C PRO A 129 13.25 -0.77 -0.04
N ALA A 130 12.66 -1.03 1.14
CA ALA A 130 11.70 -2.10 1.32
C ALA A 130 10.42 -1.94 0.46
N LEU A 131 9.99 -0.70 0.18
CA LEU A 131 8.84 -0.44 -0.69
C LEU A 131 9.16 -0.80 -2.14
N ARG A 132 10.33 -0.38 -2.64
CA ARG A 132 10.78 -0.68 -4.01
C ARG A 132 10.83 -2.19 -4.28
N ALA A 133 11.33 -2.97 -3.32
CA ALA A 133 11.37 -4.43 -3.41
C ALA A 133 9.98 -5.08 -3.49
N VAL A 134 8.95 -4.43 -2.95
CA VAL A 134 7.56 -4.93 -2.96
C VAL A 134 6.82 -4.51 -4.23
N GLU A 135 7.16 -3.36 -4.83
CA GLU A 135 6.47 -2.76 -5.98
C GLU A 135 7.07 -3.15 -7.35
N GLU A 136 8.05 -4.04 -7.39
CA GLU A 136 8.71 -4.46 -8.62
C GLU A 136 7.67 -4.89 -9.69
N ASN A 137 7.76 -4.29 -10.88
CA ASN A 137 6.88 -4.46 -12.05
C ASN A 137 5.44 -3.88 -11.95
N LEU A 138 4.93 -3.48 -10.77
CA LEU A 138 3.57 -2.92 -10.69
C LEU A 138 3.49 -1.54 -11.34
N ARG A 139 4.53 -0.72 -11.15
CA ARG A 139 4.62 0.63 -11.73
C ARG A 139 4.49 0.60 -13.25
N GLU A 140 5.19 -0.30 -13.92
CA GLU A 140 5.20 -0.38 -15.39
C GLU A 140 3.82 -0.73 -15.95
N HIS A 141 3.12 -1.72 -15.38
CA HIS A 141 1.77 -2.09 -15.79
C HIS A 141 0.78 -0.93 -15.67
N LEU A 142 0.88 -0.15 -14.59
CA LEU A 142 0.03 1.02 -14.39
C LEU A 142 0.39 2.16 -15.35
N HIS A 143 1.68 2.40 -15.62
CA HIS A 143 2.11 3.44 -16.56
C HIS A 143 1.62 3.18 -17.98
N VAL A 144 1.54 1.92 -18.41
CA VAL A 144 0.93 1.58 -19.71
C VAL A 144 -0.52 2.04 -19.77
N GLN A 145 -1.31 1.78 -18.71
CA GLN A 145 -2.73 2.20 -18.69
C GLN A 145 -2.87 3.72 -18.62
N LEU A 146 -2.04 4.39 -17.83
CA LEU A 146 -2.03 5.86 -17.76
C LEU A 146 -1.71 6.50 -19.11
N ARG A 147 -0.75 5.98 -19.86
CA ARG A 147 -0.44 6.46 -21.22
C ARG A 147 -1.59 6.23 -22.20
N ARG A 148 -2.33 5.12 -22.07
CA ARG A 148 -3.55 4.90 -22.87
C ARG A 148 -4.66 5.87 -22.53
N THR A 149 -4.79 6.25 -21.25
CA THR A 149 -5.80 7.21 -20.77
C THR A 149 -5.47 8.65 -21.20
N PHE A 150 -4.17 8.98 -21.20
CA PHE A 150 -3.66 10.34 -21.49
C PHE A 150 -2.59 10.30 -22.60
N PRO A 151 -2.96 9.95 -23.85
CA PRO A 151 -1.98 9.76 -24.92
C PRO A 151 -1.23 11.03 -25.32
N GLU A 152 -1.84 12.21 -25.09
CA GLU A 152 -1.26 13.52 -25.41
C GLU A 152 -0.44 14.13 -24.28
N ALA A 153 -0.44 13.52 -23.07
CA ALA A 153 0.26 14.07 -21.92
C ALA A 153 1.78 13.82 -22.03
N ASP A 154 2.55 14.84 -21.65
CA ASP A 154 4.00 14.67 -21.50
C ASP A 154 4.31 13.57 -20.45
N PRO A 155 5.21 12.62 -20.74
CA PRO A 155 5.47 11.50 -19.84
C PRO A 155 5.93 11.89 -18.44
N ALA A 156 6.79 12.91 -18.31
CA ALA A 156 7.28 13.37 -16.99
C ALA A 156 6.17 14.08 -16.21
N ARG A 157 5.33 14.85 -16.91
CA ARG A 157 4.15 15.48 -16.33
C ARG A 157 3.14 14.43 -15.87
N LEU A 158 2.89 13.39 -16.67
CA LEU A 158 2.01 12.27 -16.34
C LEU A 158 2.48 11.56 -15.06
N GLU A 159 3.76 11.19 -15.01
CA GLU A 159 4.34 10.51 -13.85
C GLU A 159 4.24 11.36 -12.58
N SER A 160 4.62 12.62 -12.64
CA SER A 160 4.57 13.51 -11.48
C SER A 160 3.15 13.76 -10.97
N ARG A 161 2.16 13.93 -11.85
CA ARG A 161 0.76 14.14 -11.46
C ARG A 161 0.13 12.88 -10.87
N TRP A 162 0.46 11.73 -11.46
CA TRP A 162 0.06 10.43 -10.90
C TRP A 162 0.64 10.20 -9.51
N ALA A 163 1.94 10.47 -9.31
CA ALA A 163 2.58 10.36 -8.01
C ALA A 163 1.92 11.26 -6.95
N ILE A 164 1.60 12.53 -7.31
CA ILE A 164 0.88 13.46 -6.43
C ILE A 164 -0.50 12.88 -6.05
N ALA A 165 -1.24 12.36 -7.03
CA ALA A 165 -2.56 11.79 -6.80
C ALA A 165 -2.50 10.59 -5.85
N LEU A 166 -1.58 9.64 -6.09
CA LEU A 166 -1.44 8.43 -5.27
C LEU A 166 -0.95 8.75 -3.84
N MET A 167 0.04 9.63 -3.71
CA MET A 167 0.51 10.08 -2.39
C MET A 167 -0.60 10.82 -1.62
N GLY A 168 -1.36 11.69 -2.30
CA GLY A 168 -2.50 12.39 -1.72
C GLY A 168 -3.57 11.41 -1.22
N PHE A 169 -3.91 10.40 -2.01
CA PHE A 169 -4.84 9.34 -1.63
C PHE A 169 -4.39 8.59 -0.37
N LEU A 170 -3.14 8.11 -0.34
CA LEU A 170 -2.61 7.35 0.79
C LEU A 170 -2.57 8.20 2.07
N GLN A 171 -2.16 9.47 1.97
CA GLN A 171 -2.13 10.40 3.10
C GLN A 171 -3.55 10.70 3.61
N ALA A 172 -4.48 10.98 2.72
CA ALA A 172 -5.88 11.20 3.05
C ALA A 172 -6.49 9.99 3.76
N LEU A 173 -6.24 8.78 3.22
CA LEU A 173 -6.73 7.54 3.79
C LEU A 173 -6.15 7.26 5.18
N ALA A 174 -4.83 7.50 5.37
CA ALA A 174 -4.16 7.31 6.66
C ALA A 174 -4.71 8.24 7.77
N ARG A 175 -5.30 9.38 7.40
CA ARG A 175 -5.83 10.42 8.31
C ARG A 175 -7.34 10.57 8.26
N ALA A 176 -8.04 9.69 7.56
CA ALA A 176 -9.49 9.82 7.39
C ALA A 176 -10.26 9.87 8.72
N GLY A 177 -9.80 9.14 9.75
CA GLY A 177 -10.37 9.17 11.09
C GLY A 177 -10.26 10.55 11.78
N ASP A 178 -9.16 11.26 11.57
CA ASP A 178 -8.92 12.57 12.17
C ASP A 178 -9.93 13.62 11.66
N TRP A 179 -10.28 13.55 10.37
CA TRP A 179 -11.18 14.53 9.73
C TRP A 179 -12.67 14.30 10.00
N HIS A 180 -13.06 13.06 10.28
CA HIS A 180 -14.46 12.72 10.50
C HIS A 180 -14.86 12.67 11.97
N ALA A 181 -13.94 13.02 12.89
CA ALA A 181 -14.16 12.91 14.34
C ALA A 181 -14.63 11.52 14.78
N HIS A 182 -14.32 10.48 14.01
CA HIS A 182 -14.64 9.11 14.32
C HIS A 182 -13.42 8.38 14.89
N PRO A 183 -13.62 7.48 15.87
CA PRO A 183 -12.53 6.64 16.34
C PRO A 183 -12.03 5.70 15.23
N ASP A 184 -10.77 5.40 15.26
CA ASP A 184 -10.20 4.32 14.45
C ASP A 184 -10.71 2.94 14.94
N PRO A 185 -11.21 2.09 14.05
CA PRO A 185 -11.40 2.24 12.60
C PRO A 185 -12.72 2.96 12.24
N LEU A 186 -12.72 3.71 11.14
CA LEU A 186 -13.93 4.37 10.61
C LEU A 186 -15.08 3.36 10.41
N PRO A 187 -16.37 3.76 10.64
CA PRO A 187 -17.53 3.00 10.20
C PRO A 187 -17.46 2.66 8.69
N ALA A 188 -18.00 1.52 8.28
CA ALA A 188 -17.86 1.05 6.91
C ALA A 188 -18.54 1.96 5.88
N ASP A 189 -19.68 2.54 6.24
CA ASP A 189 -20.43 3.51 5.44
C ASP A 189 -19.65 4.82 5.29
N VAL A 190 -19.09 5.35 6.37
CA VAL A 190 -18.25 6.55 6.35
C VAL A 190 -16.99 6.33 5.51
N LEU A 191 -16.33 5.17 5.65
CA LEU A 191 -15.18 4.81 4.82
C LEU A 191 -15.55 4.72 3.34
N THR A 192 -16.72 4.15 3.02
CA THR A 192 -17.17 4.02 1.63
C THR A 192 -17.46 5.39 1.01
N THR A 193 -18.18 6.26 1.71
CA THR A 193 -18.45 7.63 1.25
C THR A 193 -17.14 8.40 1.04
N PHE A 194 -16.26 8.37 2.04
CA PHE A 194 -14.94 9.01 1.93
C PHE A 194 -14.12 8.50 0.74
N TYR A 195 -14.16 7.18 0.48
CA TYR A 195 -13.49 6.59 -0.66
C TYR A 195 -14.06 7.09 -2.00
N GLU A 196 -15.38 7.15 -2.16
CA GLU A 196 -16.00 7.67 -3.39
C GLU A 196 -15.67 9.15 -3.63
N ASP A 197 -15.65 9.97 -2.58
CA ASP A 197 -15.21 11.37 -2.65
C ASP A 197 -13.74 11.46 -3.11
N GLN A 198 -12.86 10.58 -2.62
CA GLN A 198 -11.47 10.53 -3.07
C GLN A 198 -11.35 10.12 -4.54
N VAL A 199 -12.11 9.15 -5.00
CA VAL A 199 -12.12 8.74 -6.42
C VAL A 199 -12.55 9.91 -7.30
N ALA A 200 -13.64 10.60 -6.95
CA ALA A 200 -14.12 11.77 -7.70
C ALA A 200 -13.09 12.91 -7.74
N PHE A 201 -12.48 13.22 -6.58
CA PHE A 201 -11.45 14.26 -6.47
C PHE A 201 -10.21 13.94 -7.31
N LEU A 202 -9.71 12.71 -7.21
CA LEU A 202 -8.50 12.28 -7.95
C LEU A 202 -8.76 12.24 -9.45
N SER A 203 -9.88 11.68 -9.87
CA SER A 203 -10.23 11.58 -11.29
C SER A 203 -10.42 12.97 -11.92
N GLY A 204 -11.18 13.84 -11.27
CA GLY A 204 -11.37 15.21 -11.75
C GLY A 204 -10.07 16.03 -11.75
N GLY A 205 -9.24 15.87 -10.72
CA GLY A 205 -7.94 16.53 -10.63
C GLY A 205 -6.97 16.09 -11.74
N LEU A 206 -6.88 14.77 -12.00
CA LEU A 206 -6.03 14.24 -13.06
C LEU A 206 -6.54 14.66 -14.45
N ASP A 207 -7.84 14.59 -14.71
CA ASP A 207 -8.42 15.06 -15.98
C ASP A 207 -8.11 16.54 -16.21
N ARG A 208 -8.29 17.39 -15.20
CA ARG A 208 -7.97 18.81 -15.28
C ARG A 208 -6.50 19.07 -15.60
N LEU A 209 -5.59 18.38 -14.92
CA LEU A 209 -4.15 18.61 -15.03
C LEU A 209 -3.50 17.98 -16.26
N LEU A 210 -4.13 16.96 -16.87
CA LEU A 210 -3.52 16.16 -17.95
C LEU A 210 -4.24 16.28 -19.29
N ARG A 211 -5.51 16.73 -19.33
CA ARG A 211 -6.27 16.93 -20.58
C ARG A 211 -6.35 18.40 -21.00
N GLU A 212 -6.36 19.35 -20.05
CA GLU A 212 -6.34 20.76 -20.41
C GLU A 212 -4.95 21.16 -20.91
N ARG A 213 -4.89 21.66 -22.13
CA ARG A 213 -3.68 22.28 -22.69
C ARG A 213 -3.58 23.69 -22.10
N ASP A 214 -2.39 24.06 -21.63
CA ASP A 214 -2.04 25.45 -21.30
C ASP A 214 -2.14 26.33 -22.54
#